data_d8386cf84cd3788fd9048a0c230a4381
#
_entry.id   d8386cf84cd3788fd9048a0c230a4381
#
_cell.length_a   1.000
_cell.length_b   1.000
_cell.length_c   1.000
_cell.angle_alpha   90.00
_cell.angle_beta   90.00
_cell.angle_gamma   90.00
#
_symmetry.space_group_name_H-M   'P 1'
#
loop_
_entity.id
_entity.type
_entity.pdbx_description
1 polymer ?
#
loop_
_entity_poly.entity_id
_entity_poly.type
_entity_poly.pdbx_seq_one_letter_code
_entity_poly.pdbx_strand_id
1 'polypeptide(L)'
;RRQRQMCIRDRLPGDITGINVYDRQKNEFTLRKGPVFTNILLADELNRATPRTQAGLLECMEERQVTIEGVSYTPGEPFFVIATENPIESAGVFPLPEAQLDRFLIKLSMNLPTKEEELRILELYMEEDPLKSLTAVVSLEELLAARAEAAKIFVHPCIREYMVQIAEATRRADGILAGVSPRGTLGLLRCVKAYAYLQGRSYVIPDDVRTLAVPVLAHRLVCS
;
A
#
# COMPACT_ATOMS: atom_id res chain seq x y z
N ARG A 1 -10.58 -2.33 13.74
CA ARG A 1 -10.65 -1.17 14.68
C ARG A 1 -9.33 -0.48 15.00
N ARG A 2 -8.20 -0.80 14.35
CA ARG A 2 -6.94 -0.08 14.58
C ARG A 2 -6.43 0.50 13.27
N GLN A 3 -6.84 1.73 12.99
CA GLN A 3 -6.24 2.57 11.97
C GLN A 3 -5.34 3.59 12.68
N ARG A 4 -4.14 3.80 12.16
CA ARG A 4 -3.23 4.84 12.66
C ARG A 4 -2.73 5.66 11.47
N GLN A 5 -2.90 6.97 11.57
CA GLN A 5 -2.26 7.94 10.71
C GLN A 5 -0.97 8.41 11.37
N MET A 6 0.09 8.50 10.60
CA MET A 6 1.39 8.91 11.10
C MET A 6 2.11 9.76 10.05
N CYS A 7 2.46 10.99 10.43
CA CYS A 7 3.43 11.77 9.70
C CYS A 7 4.83 11.18 9.98
N ILE A 8 5.53 10.73 8.93
CA ILE A 8 6.81 10.00 9.06
C ILE A 8 8.00 10.95 9.05
N ARG A 9 7.81 12.20 8.72
CA ARG A 9 8.84 13.20 8.42
C ARG A 9 10.07 13.18 9.34
N ASP A 10 9.86 13.08 10.66
CA ASP A 10 10.92 13.20 11.66
C ASP A 10 11.05 11.93 12.52
N ARG A 11 10.54 10.78 12.05
CA ARG A 11 10.51 9.54 12.80
C ARG A 11 11.77 8.70 12.58
N LEU A 12 12.30 8.18 13.67
CA LEU A 12 13.32 7.13 13.64
C LEU A 12 12.65 5.77 13.37
N PRO A 13 13.38 4.78 12.86
CA PRO A 13 12.84 3.42 12.67
C PRO A 13 12.13 2.87 13.90
N GLY A 14 12.73 3.03 15.08
CA GLY A 14 12.15 2.59 16.36
C GLY A 14 10.84 3.28 16.74
N ASP A 15 10.57 4.49 16.22
CA ASP A 15 9.29 5.17 16.45
C ASP A 15 8.16 4.50 15.65
N ILE A 16 8.49 3.82 14.56
CA ILE A 16 7.54 3.10 13.71
C ILE A 16 7.35 1.66 14.21
N THR A 17 8.44 0.96 14.40
CA THR A 17 8.44 -0.46 14.78
C THR A 17 8.19 -0.67 16.27
N GLY A 18 8.62 0.27 17.09
CA GLY A 18 8.67 0.16 18.55
C GLY A 18 10.08 -0.11 19.05
N ILE A 19 10.24 0.00 20.33
CA ILE A 19 11.50 -0.17 21.04
C ILE A 19 11.29 -0.95 22.34
N ASN A 20 12.31 -1.65 22.80
CA ASN A 20 12.31 -2.20 24.15
C ASN A 20 12.68 -1.09 25.16
N VAL A 21 11.88 -0.95 26.19
CA VAL A 21 12.08 0.01 27.26
C VAL A 21 12.24 -0.77 28.56
N TYR A 22 13.27 -0.42 29.35
CA TYR A 22 13.45 -1.03 30.65
C TYR A 22 12.39 -0.55 31.64
N ASP A 23 11.55 -1.47 32.09
CA ASP A 23 10.55 -1.22 33.14
C ASP A 23 11.19 -1.42 34.49
N ARG A 24 11.41 -0.32 35.23
CA ARG A 24 12.03 -0.35 36.57
C ARG A 24 11.17 -1.04 37.59
N GLN A 25 9.85 -1.07 37.43
CA GLN A 25 8.95 -1.70 38.41
C GLN A 25 8.97 -3.22 38.26
N LYS A 26 9.06 -3.71 37.03
CA LYS A 26 9.12 -5.14 36.73
C LYS A 26 10.53 -5.69 36.65
N ASN A 27 11.55 -4.83 36.62
CA ASN A 27 12.96 -5.16 36.44
C ASN A 27 13.23 -5.98 35.18
N GLU A 28 12.50 -5.64 34.07
CA GLU A 28 12.58 -6.33 32.77
C GLU A 28 12.45 -5.35 31.62
N PHE A 29 12.92 -5.77 30.43
CA PHE A 29 12.67 -5.04 29.19
C PHE A 29 11.27 -5.35 28.68
N THR A 30 10.48 -4.31 28.43
CA THR A 30 9.12 -4.43 27.87
C THR A 30 9.05 -3.77 26.51
N LEU A 31 8.39 -4.44 25.56
CA LEU A 31 8.19 -3.89 24.21
C LEU A 31 7.15 -2.77 24.25
N ARG A 32 7.58 -1.54 23.95
CA ARG A 32 6.70 -0.44 23.60
C ARG A 32 6.39 -0.50 22.10
N LYS A 33 5.24 -1.07 21.74
CA LYS A 33 4.78 -1.25 20.36
C LYS A 33 4.64 0.07 19.62
N GLY A 34 5.25 0.17 18.45
CA GLY A 34 5.11 1.29 17.54
C GLY A 34 3.79 1.27 16.74
N PRO A 35 3.53 2.29 15.90
CA PRO A 35 2.35 2.40 15.04
C PRO A 35 2.15 1.24 14.07
N VAL A 36 3.21 0.54 13.67
CA VAL A 36 3.14 -0.61 12.75
C VAL A 36 2.26 -1.74 13.29
N PHE A 37 2.08 -1.84 14.61
CA PHE A 37 1.18 -2.81 15.22
C PHE A 37 -0.29 -2.40 15.10
N THR A 38 -0.77 -2.40 13.85
CA THR A 38 -2.12 -2.00 13.46
C THR A 38 -2.58 -2.84 12.27
N ASN A 39 -3.85 -2.76 11.90
CA ASN A 39 -4.38 -3.40 10.69
C ASN A 39 -4.20 -2.51 9.45
N ILE A 40 -4.42 -1.20 9.59
CA ILE A 40 -4.25 -0.23 8.53
C ILE A 40 -3.34 0.87 9.02
N LEU A 41 -2.22 1.08 8.33
CA LEU A 41 -1.24 2.11 8.61
C LEU A 41 -1.24 3.13 7.46
N LEU A 42 -1.54 4.38 7.76
CA LEU A 42 -1.35 5.51 6.85
C LEU A 42 0.03 6.13 7.12
N ALA A 43 0.93 5.97 6.18
CA ALA A 43 2.29 6.50 6.19
C ALA A 43 2.34 7.77 5.32
N ASP A 44 2.09 8.90 5.96
CA ASP A 44 1.99 10.18 5.27
C ASP A 44 3.37 10.77 4.98
N GLU A 45 3.58 11.28 3.75
CA GLU A 45 4.85 11.86 3.27
C GLU A 45 6.05 10.89 3.41
N LEU A 46 5.89 9.64 2.95
CA LEU A 46 6.93 8.61 3.07
C LEU A 46 8.28 9.04 2.47
N ASN A 47 8.27 9.82 1.40
CA ASN A 47 9.47 10.36 0.76
C ASN A 47 10.25 11.38 1.61
N ARG A 48 9.71 11.82 2.74
CA ARG A 48 10.42 12.68 3.71
C ARG A 48 11.08 11.90 4.85
N ALA A 49 10.74 10.62 4.99
CA ALA A 49 11.39 9.75 5.96
C ALA A 49 12.81 9.40 5.52
N THR A 50 13.71 9.20 6.48
CA THR A 50 15.07 8.75 6.18
C THR A 50 15.05 7.37 5.49
N PRO A 51 16.07 7.04 4.66
CA PRO A 51 16.11 5.74 3.98
C PRO A 51 16.03 4.55 4.95
N ARG A 52 16.58 4.69 6.14
CA ARG A 52 16.53 3.66 7.18
C ARG A 52 15.11 3.45 7.72
N THR A 53 14.35 4.53 7.87
CA THR A 53 12.95 4.50 8.29
C THR A 53 12.07 3.88 7.20
N GLN A 54 12.29 4.28 5.94
CA GLN A 54 11.62 3.69 4.78
C GLN A 54 11.87 2.18 4.70
N ALA A 55 13.14 1.74 4.83
CA ALA A 55 13.50 0.32 4.79
C ALA A 55 12.78 -0.50 5.88
N GLY A 56 12.70 0.01 7.10
CA GLY A 56 11.97 -0.66 8.19
C GLY A 56 10.47 -0.82 7.92
N LEU A 57 9.82 0.18 7.32
CA LEU A 57 8.41 0.07 6.90
C LEU A 57 8.23 -0.93 5.77
N LEU A 58 9.11 -0.88 4.77
CA LEU A 58 9.06 -1.77 3.61
C LEU A 58 9.32 -3.24 3.99
N GLU A 59 10.18 -3.50 4.97
CA GLU A 59 10.37 -4.83 5.55
C GLU A 59 9.05 -5.33 6.16
N CYS A 60 8.38 -4.51 6.98
CA CYS A 60 7.09 -4.87 7.57
C CYS A 60 6.02 -5.19 6.52
N MET A 61 6.03 -4.47 5.38
CA MET A 61 5.08 -4.68 4.28
C MET A 61 5.31 -6.01 3.56
N GLU A 62 6.57 -6.37 3.34
CA GLU A 62 6.95 -7.56 2.57
C GLU A 62 6.88 -8.82 3.43
N GLU A 63 7.57 -8.81 4.56
CA GLU A 63 7.75 -9.95 5.45
C GLU A 63 6.53 -10.19 6.37
N ARG A 64 5.65 -9.18 6.50
CA ARG A 64 4.54 -9.16 7.48
C ARG A 64 5.00 -9.44 8.88
N GLN A 65 6.22 -9.01 9.19
CA GLN A 65 6.84 -9.10 10.50
C GLN A 65 7.64 -7.84 10.80
N VAL A 66 7.90 -7.64 12.07
CA VAL A 66 8.71 -6.54 12.59
C VAL A 66 9.79 -7.15 13.46
N THR A 67 11.05 -6.94 13.11
CA THR A 67 12.17 -7.42 13.93
C THR A 67 12.66 -6.31 14.85
N ILE A 68 12.58 -6.54 16.16
CA ILE A 68 13.03 -5.63 17.21
C ILE A 68 14.04 -6.37 18.09
N GLU A 69 15.29 -5.91 18.08
CA GLU A 69 16.40 -6.51 18.86
C GLU A 69 16.51 -8.05 18.69
N GLY A 70 16.34 -8.50 17.44
CA GLY A 70 16.46 -9.92 17.09
C GLY A 70 15.21 -10.76 17.35
N VAL A 71 14.13 -10.17 17.89
CA VAL A 71 12.85 -10.85 18.09
C VAL A 71 11.87 -10.39 17.01
N SER A 72 11.26 -11.35 16.31
CA SER A 72 10.26 -11.08 15.26
C SER A 72 8.85 -11.06 15.84
N TYR A 73 8.09 -10.03 15.49
CA TYR A 73 6.71 -9.82 15.90
C TYR A 73 5.82 -9.69 14.68
N THR A 74 4.60 -10.18 14.76
CA THR A 74 3.61 -10.05 13.66
C THR A 74 2.75 -8.79 13.89
N PRO A 75 2.61 -7.89 12.91
CA PRO A 75 1.63 -6.82 12.94
C PRO A 75 0.19 -7.38 12.93
N GLY A 76 -0.81 -6.50 12.97
CA GLY A 76 -2.22 -6.94 12.89
C GLY A 76 -2.52 -7.68 11.57
N GLU A 77 -3.48 -8.61 11.59
CA GLU A 77 -3.98 -9.25 10.36
C GLU A 77 -5.44 -8.83 10.10
N PRO A 78 -5.78 -8.36 8.88
CA PRO A 78 -4.87 -8.05 7.77
C PRO A 78 -3.98 -6.85 8.10
N PHE A 79 -2.78 -6.82 7.51
CA PHE A 79 -1.90 -5.65 7.55
C PHE A 79 -1.90 -4.98 6.18
N PHE A 80 -2.23 -3.69 6.16
CA PHE A 80 -2.30 -2.89 4.95
C PHE A 80 -1.68 -1.51 5.17
N VAL A 81 -0.81 -1.09 4.27
CA VAL A 81 -0.15 0.22 4.32
C VAL A 81 -0.62 1.07 3.17
N ILE A 82 -1.04 2.28 3.49
CA ILE A 82 -1.28 3.38 2.55
C ILE A 82 -0.15 4.37 2.75
N ALA A 83 0.67 4.59 1.73
CA ALA A 83 1.71 5.61 1.78
C ALA A 83 1.38 6.75 0.83
N THR A 84 1.70 7.98 1.23
CA THR A 84 1.61 9.14 0.36
C THR A 84 3.00 9.67 0.03
N GLU A 85 3.14 10.25 -1.15
CA GLU A 85 4.32 11.00 -1.58
C GLU A 85 3.86 12.38 -2.08
N ASN A 86 4.58 13.43 -1.72
CA ASN A 86 4.39 14.75 -2.29
C ASN A 86 5.50 15.03 -3.31
N PRO A 87 5.21 15.02 -4.63
CA PRO A 87 6.23 15.20 -5.66
C PRO A 87 6.69 16.65 -5.83
N ILE A 88 5.97 17.64 -5.27
CA ILE A 88 6.22 19.06 -5.52
C ILE A 88 7.40 19.58 -4.68
N GLU A 89 7.71 18.94 -3.58
CA GLU A 89 8.77 19.38 -2.69
C GLU A 89 10.11 18.71 -3.01
N SER A 90 11.11 19.52 -3.33
CA SER A 90 12.46 19.06 -3.71
C SER A 90 13.47 19.10 -2.55
N ALA A 91 13.22 19.85 -1.47
CA ALA A 91 14.15 19.98 -0.36
C ALA A 91 13.83 19.01 0.78
N GLY A 92 14.83 18.25 1.22
CA GLY A 92 14.68 17.30 2.34
C GLY A 92 13.89 16.05 2.01
N VAL A 93 13.89 15.63 0.74
CA VAL A 93 13.17 14.47 0.23
C VAL A 93 14.16 13.35 -0.09
N PHE A 94 13.82 12.13 0.30
CA PHE A 94 14.51 10.90 -0.05
C PHE A 94 13.60 10.06 -0.95
N PRO A 95 13.74 10.16 -2.28
CA PRO A 95 12.91 9.37 -3.19
C PRO A 95 13.11 7.88 -2.94
N LEU A 96 12.02 7.12 -3.05
CA LEU A 96 12.12 5.67 -2.96
C LEU A 96 12.79 5.12 -4.23
N PRO A 97 13.85 4.30 -4.11
CA PRO A 97 14.42 3.57 -5.23
C PRO A 97 13.36 2.68 -5.92
N GLU A 98 13.52 2.46 -7.24
CA GLU A 98 12.56 1.67 -8.03
C GLU A 98 12.34 0.25 -7.44
N ALA A 99 13.40 -0.39 -6.95
CA ALA A 99 13.30 -1.69 -6.29
C ALA A 99 12.43 -1.68 -5.02
N GLN A 100 12.27 -0.52 -4.38
CA GLN A 100 11.41 -0.34 -3.22
C GLN A 100 9.98 -0.01 -3.64
N LEU A 101 9.79 0.73 -4.74
CA LEU A 101 8.47 0.98 -5.32
C LEU A 101 7.79 -0.32 -5.78
N ASP A 102 8.54 -1.32 -6.26
CA ASP A 102 8.01 -2.64 -6.64
C ASP A 102 7.30 -3.39 -5.48
N ARG A 103 7.51 -2.98 -4.23
CA ARG A 103 6.84 -3.56 -3.06
C ARG A 103 5.42 -3.06 -2.86
N PHE A 104 5.07 -1.89 -3.42
CA PHE A 104 3.70 -1.38 -3.39
C PHE A 104 2.84 -2.09 -4.44
N LEU A 105 1.65 -2.53 -4.02
CA LEU A 105 0.75 -3.26 -4.91
C LEU A 105 0.18 -2.37 -6.01
N ILE A 106 -0.23 -1.16 -5.64
CA ILE A 106 -0.89 -0.18 -6.52
C ILE A 106 -0.26 1.19 -6.27
N LYS A 107 -0.06 1.97 -7.32
CA LYS A 107 0.24 3.41 -7.25
C LYS A 107 -0.87 4.20 -7.95
N LEU A 108 -1.42 5.17 -7.24
CA LEU A 108 -2.44 6.07 -7.75
C LEU A 108 -1.90 7.50 -7.74
N SER A 109 -2.25 8.26 -8.76
CA SER A 109 -1.99 9.69 -8.82
C SER A 109 -3.26 10.45 -8.45
N MET A 110 -3.14 11.38 -7.54
CA MET A 110 -4.23 12.29 -7.17
C MET A 110 -3.97 13.65 -7.80
N ASN A 111 -4.86 14.07 -8.66
CA ASN A 111 -4.82 15.41 -9.26
C ASN A 111 -5.50 16.43 -8.34
N LEU A 112 -5.29 17.71 -8.62
CA LEU A 112 -6.09 18.77 -8.00
C LEU A 112 -7.57 18.58 -8.40
N PRO A 113 -8.50 18.91 -7.47
CA PRO A 113 -9.92 18.82 -7.76
C PRO A 113 -10.32 19.82 -8.86
N THR A 114 -11.36 19.49 -9.61
CA THR A 114 -12.03 20.42 -10.50
C THR A 114 -12.73 21.53 -9.70
N LYS A 115 -13.12 22.61 -10.35
CA LYS A 115 -13.86 23.70 -9.70
C LYS A 115 -15.15 23.21 -9.01
N GLU A 116 -15.87 22.31 -9.66
CA GLU A 116 -17.10 21.72 -9.15
C GLU A 116 -16.84 20.85 -7.92
N GLU A 117 -15.78 20.05 -7.94
CA GLU A 117 -15.37 19.22 -6.80
C GLU A 117 -14.89 20.10 -5.62
N GLU A 118 -14.16 21.19 -5.92
CA GLU A 118 -13.68 22.12 -4.89
C GLU A 118 -14.84 22.85 -4.21
N LEU A 119 -15.85 23.29 -4.98
CA LEU A 119 -17.08 23.87 -4.43
C LEU A 119 -17.79 22.85 -3.53
N ARG A 120 -17.90 21.61 -3.95
CA ARG A 120 -18.51 20.55 -3.14
C ARG A 120 -17.73 20.25 -1.85
N ILE A 121 -16.40 20.32 -1.89
CA ILE A 121 -15.58 20.21 -0.67
C ILE A 121 -15.92 21.37 0.29
N LEU A 122 -15.99 22.61 -0.20
CA LEU A 122 -16.36 23.74 0.64
C LEU A 122 -17.75 23.57 1.27
N GLU A 123 -18.73 23.15 0.50
CA GLU A 123 -20.09 22.86 0.99
C GLU A 123 -20.10 21.81 2.11
N LEU A 124 -19.34 20.71 1.93
CA LEU A 124 -19.23 19.64 2.92
C LEU A 124 -18.66 20.09 4.27
N TYR A 125 -17.75 21.09 4.24
CA TYR A 125 -17.09 21.60 5.44
C TYR A 125 -17.75 22.85 6.04
N MET A 126 -18.84 23.38 5.42
CA MET A 126 -19.54 24.55 5.94
C MET A 126 -20.30 24.30 7.25
N GLU A 127 -20.83 23.10 7.44
CA GLU A 127 -21.65 22.79 8.62
C GLU A 127 -20.84 22.03 9.69
N GLU A 128 -20.28 20.87 9.32
CA GLU A 128 -19.48 20.05 10.25
C GLU A 128 -18.35 19.33 9.50
N ASP A 129 -17.31 18.97 10.22
CA ASP A 129 -16.25 18.11 9.71
C ASP A 129 -16.82 16.71 9.34
N PRO A 130 -16.86 16.35 8.02
CA PRO A 130 -17.46 15.09 7.58
C PRO A 130 -16.80 13.86 8.19
N LEU A 131 -15.55 13.96 8.67
CA LEU A 131 -14.83 12.85 9.31
C LEU A 131 -15.49 12.44 10.64
N LYS A 132 -16.19 13.35 11.32
CA LYS A 132 -16.84 13.06 12.61
C LYS A 132 -18.06 12.15 12.45
N SER A 133 -18.72 12.18 11.30
CA SER A 133 -19.91 11.36 11.01
C SER A 133 -19.57 9.96 10.48
N LEU A 134 -18.29 9.68 10.20
CA LEU A 134 -17.88 8.38 9.66
C LEU A 134 -18.06 7.26 10.70
N THR A 135 -18.80 6.24 10.30
CA THR A 135 -18.97 4.99 11.05
C THR A 135 -18.32 3.83 10.30
N ALA A 136 -18.05 2.73 11.01
CA ALA A 136 -17.56 1.52 10.36
C ALA A 136 -18.65 0.91 9.48
N VAL A 137 -18.37 0.76 8.19
CA VAL A 137 -19.30 0.18 7.19
C VAL A 137 -19.05 -1.32 6.93
N VAL A 138 -17.88 -1.84 7.35
CA VAL A 138 -17.46 -3.23 7.18
C VAL A 138 -16.74 -3.68 8.43
N SER A 139 -17.03 -4.89 8.90
CA SER A 139 -16.31 -5.54 10.00
C SER A 139 -14.99 -6.15 9.49
N LEU A 140 -14.12 -6.52 10.42
CA LEU A 140 -12.87 -7.20 10.08
C LEU A 140 -13.13 -8.60 9.51
N GLU A 141 -14.11 -9.31 10.06
CA GLU A 141 -14.53 -10.64 9.64
C GLU A 141 -15.09 -10.61 8.21
N GLU A 142 -15.94 -9.63 7.88
CA GLU A 142 -16.46 -9.43 6.53
C GLU A 142 -15.34 -9.12 5.52
N LEU A 143 -14.37 -8.29 5.89
CA LEU A 143 -13.20 -7.99 5.04
C LEU A 143 -12.36 -9.24 4.75
N LEU A 144 -12.11 -10.06 5.78
CA LEU A 144 -11.36 -11.31 5.60
C LEU A 144 -12.14 -12.33 4.76
N ALA A 145 -13.45 -12.42 4.95
CA ALA A 145 -14.33 -13.27 4.13
C ALA A 145 -14.31 -12.81 2.65
N ALA A 146 -14.50 -11.52 2.40
CA ALA A 146 -14.42 -10.94 1.05
C ALA A 146 -13.06 -11.22 0.37
N ARG A 147 -11.96 -11.10 1.12
CA ARG A 147 -10.62 -11.43 0.62
C ARG A 147 -10.49 -12.91 0.24
N ALA A 148 -11.06 -13.81 1.05
CA ALA A 148 -11.06 -15.25 0.78
C ALA A 148 -11.90 -15.59 -0.46
N GLU A 149 -13.04 -14.96 -0.66
CA GLU A 149 -13.88 -15.14 -1.85
C GLU A 149 -13.21 -14.56 -3.10
N ALA A 150 -12.64 -13.36 -3.03
CA ALA A 150 -11.87 -12.78 -4.14
C ALA A 150 -10.71 -13.68 -4.59
N ALA A 151 -10.08 -14.40 -3.67
CA ALA A 151 -9.02 -15.36 -4.00
C ALA A 151 -9.51 -16.54 -4.84
N LYS A 152 -10.81 -16.89 -4.80
CA LYS A 152 -11.42 -18.00 -5.56
C LYS A 152 -11.87 -17.61 -6.97
N ILE A 153 -11.89 -16.31 -7.30
CA ILE A 153 -12.30 -15.81 -8.63
C ILE A 153 -11.52 -16.52 -9.73
N PHE A 154 -12.28 -17.03 -10.71
CA PHE A 154 -11.70 -17.78 -11.83
C PHE A 154 -10.97 -16.87 -12.83
N VAL A 155 -9.81 -17.32 -13.30
CA VAL A 155 -9.02 -16.63 -14.33
C VAL A 155 -8.72 -17.62 -15.45
N HIS A 156 -9.33 -17.38 -16.60
CA HIS A 156 -9.13 -18.23 -17.78
C HIS A 156 -7.67 -18.24 -18.22
N PRO A 157 -7.13 -19.37 -18.77
CA PRO A 157 -5.77 -19.43 -19.27
C PRO A 157 -5.38 -18.30 -20.22
N CYS A 158 -6.24 -17.95 -21.18
CA CYS A 158 -6.00 -16.84 -22.11
C CYS A 158 -5.80 -15.49 -21.40
N ILE A 159 -6.51 -15.22 -20.30
CA ILE A 159 -6.32 -13.99 -19.51
C ILE A 159 -4.97 -14.00 -18.80
N ARG A 160 -4.54 -15.17 -18.28
CA ARG A 160 -3.22 -15.32 -17.66
C ARG A 160 -2.11 -15.09 -18.68
N GLU A 161 -2.27 -15.64 -19.88
CA GLU A 161 -1.33 -15.43 -20.98
C GLU A 161 -1.28 -13.96 -21.40
N TYR A 162 -2.44 -13.30 -21.51
CA TYR A 162 -2.53 -11.86 -21.81
C TYR A 162 -1.77 -11.01 -20.80
N MET A 163 -1.89 -11.28 -19.49
CA MET A 163 -1.13 -10.57 -18.46
C MET A 163 0.38 -10.78 -18.61
N VAL A 164 0.81 -12.00 -18.96
CA VAL A 164 2.23 -12.31 -19.19
C VAL A 164 2.74 -11.58 -20.44
N GLN A 165 1.95 -11.56 -21.54
CA GLN A 165 2.29 -10.82 -22.76
C GLN A 165 2.47 -9.32 -22.52
N ILE A 166 1.62 -8.71 -21.67
CA ILE A 166 1.81 -7.32 -21.24
C ILE A 166 3.16 -7.15 -20.54
N ALA A 167 3.46 -8.01 -19.56
CA ALA A 167 4.73 -7.93 -18.84
C ALA A 167 5.94 -8.13 -19.77
N GLU A 168 5.89 -9.07 -20.71
CA GLU A 168 6.93 -9.28 -21.71
C GLU A 168 7.09 -8.09 -22.65
N ALA A 169 5.99 -7.49 -23.09
CA ALA A 169 6.01 -6.30 -23.92
C ALA A 169 6.77 -5.16 -23.22
N THR A 170 6.57 -4.95 -21.92
CA THR A 170 7.31 -3.95 -21.16
C THR A 170 8.82 -4.22 -21.09
N ARG A 171 9.25 -5.50 -21.12
CA ARG A 171 10.67 -5.87 -21.07
C ARG A 171 11.39 -5.69 -22.42
N ARG A 172 10.63 -5.56 -23.50
CA ARG A 172 11.17 -5.44 -24.87
C ARG A 172 10.93 -4.06 -25.47
N ALA A 173 10.19 -3.19 -24.79
CA ALA A 173 9.85 -1.88 -25.31
C ALA A 173 11.06 -0.94 -25.30
N ASP A 174 11.24 -0.19 -26.38
CA ASP A 174 12.26 0.85 -26.46
C ASP A 174 12.00 1.92 -25.41
N GLY A 175 13.08 2.44 -24.79
CA GLY A 175 12.98 3.45 -23.73
C GLY A 175 12.63 2.89 -22.33
N ILE A 176 12.51 1.56 -22.17
CA ILE A 176 12.36 0.91 -20.87
C ILE A 176 13.66 0.19 -20.52
N LEU A 177 14.32 0.64 -19.44
CA LEU A 177 15.54 0.02 -18.91
C LEU A 177 15.25 -1.24 -18.10
N ALA A 178 14.16 -1.23 -17.35
CA ALA A 178 13.68 -2.40 -16.60
C ALA A 178 12.15 -2.52 -16.73
N GLY A 179 11.69 -3.64 -17.27
CA GLY A 179 10.27 -3.97 -17.40
C GLY A 179 9.70 -4.65 -16.15
N VAL A 180 8.42 -4.99 -16.20
CA VAL A 180 7.67 -5.61 -15.10
C VAL A 180 8.30 -6.93 -14.65
N SER A 181 8.55 -7.06 -13.35
CA SER A 181 9.02 -8.29 -12.69
C SER A 181 7.89 -9.33 -12.56
N PRO A 182 8.20 -10.61 -12.29
CA PRO A 182 7.17 -11.60 -11.96
C PRO A 182 6.32 -11.22 -10.74
N ARG A 183 6.87 -10.45 -9.78
CA ARG A 183 6.13 -9.88 -8.64
C ARG A 183 5.01 -8.96 -9.13
N GLY A 184 5.30 -8.10 -10.12
CA GLY A 184 4.30 -7.22 -10.72
C GLY A 184 3.18 -7.99 -11.41
N THR A 185 3.50 -9.05 -12.17
CA THR A 185 2.48 -9.91 -12.80
C THR A 185 1.60 -10.62 -11.78
N LEU A 186 2.18 -11.12 -10.67
CA LEU A 186 1.43 -11.69 -9.55
C LEU A 186 0.56 -10.64 -8.83
N GLY A 187 1.08 -9.40 -8.71
CA GLY A 187 0.33 -8.27 -8.20
C GLY A 187 -0.91 -7.98 -9.05
N LEU A 188 -0.72 -7.93 -10.37
CA LEU A 188 -1.82 -7.73 -11.33
C LEU A 188 -2.87 -8.84 -11.21
N LEU A 189 -2.45 -10.12 -11.14
CA LEU A 189 -3.37 -11.25 -10.94
C LEU A 189 -4.23 -11.08 -9.68
N ARG A 190 -3.64 -10.67 -8.57
CA ARG A 190 -4.38 -10.45 -7.32
C ARG A 190 -5.37 -9.30 -7.45
N CYS A 191 -4.96 -8.20 -8.08
CA CYS A 191 -5.79 -7.01 -8.27
C CYS A 191 -6.98 -7.29 -9.19
N VAL A 192 -6.79 -7.98 -10.33
CA VAL A 192 -7.91 -8.29 -11.26
C VAL A 192 -8.93 -9.22 -10.64
N LYS A 193 -8.49 -10.18 -9.81
CA LYS A 193 -9.41 -11.05 -9.06
C LYS A 193 -10.26 -10.26 -8.06
N ALA A 194 -9.62 -9.39 -7.28
CA ALA A 194 -10.31 -8.53 -6.33
C ALA A 194 -11.27 -7.56 -7.03
N TYR A 195 -10.85 -7.00 -8.17
CA TYR A 195 -11.69 -6.10 -8.96
C TYR A 195 -12.91 -6.81 -9.54
N ALA A 196 -12.74 -8.01 -10.12
CA ALA A 196 -13.86 -8.81 -10.62
C ALA A 196 -14.86 -9.15 -9.51
N TYR A 197 -14.36 -9.49 -8.30
CA TYR A 197 -15.20 -9.72 -7.12
C TYR A 197 -16.01 -8.46 -6.74
N LEU A 198 -15.36 -7.29 -6.70
CA LEU A 198 -16.05 -6.01 -6.42
C LEU A 198 -17.10 -5.65 -7.48
N GLN A 199 -16.93 -6.11 -8.73
CA GLN A 199 -17.91 -5.98 -9.80
C GLN A 199 -19.01 -7.07 -9.74
N GLY A 200 -19.08 -7.88 -8.69
CA GLY A 200 -20.06 -8.95 -8.52
C GLY A 200 -19.88 -10.14 -9.47
N ARG A 201 -18.68 -10.32 -10.05
CA ARG A 201 -18.39 -11.40 -11.01
C ARG A 201 -17.54 -12.50 -10.38
N SER A 202 -17.75 -13.74 -10.79
CA SER A 202 -16.98 -14.91 -10.38
C SER A 202 -15.81 -15.22 -11.31
N TYR A 203 -15.56 -14.40 -12.34
CA TYR A 203 -14.50 -14.55 -13.33
C TYR A 203 -13.94 -13.20 -13.78
N VAL A 204 -12.69 -13.22 -14.23
CA VAL A 204 -11.95 -12.05 -14.77
C VAL A 204 -12.18 -11.93 -16.28
N ILE A 205 -12.34 -10.70 -16.76
CA ILE A 205 -12.43 -10.33 -18.19
C ILE A 205 -11.21 -9.50 -18.62
N PRO A 206 -10.92 -9.38 -19.94
CA PRO A 206 -9.78 -8.59 -20.42
C PRO A 206 -9.79 -7.13 -20.00
N ASP A 207 -10.98 -6.53 -19.87
CA ASP A 207 -11.11 -5.12 -19.46
C ASP A 207 -10.66 -4.88 -18.01
N ASP A 208 -10.78 -5.88 -17.12
CA ASP A 208 -10.24 -5.80 -15.76
C ASP A 208 -8.71 -5.64 -15.80
N VAL A 209 -8.06 -6.41 -16.68
CA VAL A 209 -6.61 -6.33 -16.89
C VAL A 209 -6.23 -4.96 -17.43
N ARG A 210 -6.94 -4.44 -18.43
CA ARG A 210 -6.68 -3.12 -19.01
C ARG A 210 -6.83 -2.00 -17.99
N THR A 211 -7.90 -2.04 -17.19
CA THR A 211 -8.19 -1.05 -16.15
C THR A 211 -7.10 -1.00 -15.09
N LEU A 212 -6.57 -2.17 -14.70
CA LEU A 212 -5.63 -2.28 -13.60
C LEU A 212 -4.15 -2.31 -14.03
N ALA A 213 -3.86 -2.45 -15.34
CA ALA A 213 -2.49 -2.51 -15.82
C ALA A 213 -1.67 -1.28 -15.40
N VAL A 214 -2.17 -0.08 -15.63
CA VAL A 214 -1.45 1.16 -15.30
C VAL A 214 -1.27 1.33 -13.79
N PRO A 215 -2.31 1.30 -12.94
CA PRO A 215 -2.13 1.45 -11.50
C PRO A 215 -1.21 0.41 -10.86
N VAL A 216 -1.18 -0.81 -11.40
CA VAL A 216 -0.40 -1.91 -10.83
C VAL A 216 1.00 -2.00 -11.42
N LEU A 217 1.21 -1.67 -12.70
CA LEU A 217 2.46 -1.94 -13.39
C LEU A 217 3.32 -0.70 -13.65
N ALA A 218 2.74 0.49 -13.85
CA ALA A 218 3.47 1.66 -14.32
C ALA A 218 4.61 2.09 -13.37
N HIS A 219 4.39 2.02 -12.04
CA HIS A 219 5.40 2.40 -11.05
C HIS A 219 6.55 1.39 -10.90
N ARG A 220 6.51 0.28 -11.62
CA ARG A 220 7.51 -0.79 -11.65
C ARG A 220 8.41 -0.71 -12.88
N LEU A 221 8.10 0.23 -13.80
CA LEU A 221 8.87 0.44 -15.01
C LEU A 221 9.96 1.47 -14.75
N VAL A 222 11.18 1.16 -15.19
CA VAL A 222 12.30 2.10 -15.20
C VAL A 222 12.47 2.58 -16.63
N CYS A 223 12.20 3.85 -16.86
CA CYS A 223 12.36 4.48 -18.18
C CYS A 223 13.76 5.10 -18.31
N SER A 224 14.26 5.19 -19.56
CA SER A 224 15.53 5.85 -19.92
C SER A 224 15.44 7.36 -19.82
#